data_c19e627988f588323f4fb53d87135a56
#
_entry.id   c19e627988f588323f4fb53d87135a56
#
_cell.length_a   1.000
_cell.length_b   1.000
_cell.length_c   1.000
_cell.angle_alpha   90.00
_cell.angle_beta   90.00
_cell.angle_gamma   90.00
#
_symmetry.space_group_name_H-M   'P 1'
#
loop_
_entity.id
_entity.type
_entity.pdbx_description
1 polymer ?
#
loop_
_entity_poly.entity_id
_entity_poly.type
_entity_poly.pdbx_seq_one_letter_code
_entity_poly.pdbx_strand_id
1 'polypeptide(L)'
;MNPLLSFCNVSFGYEDRDVIRSASFDLQAGSCTALIGPNGAGKTTLLRLAAGILQCRSGNVILNNESLYKFAIRDVARMVALVPQQLDIPFQFTVREVVEQGRTPYLGFLRGPLREDRMAVDRALELADVTELQQRVFNELSGGERQRVKIALGLAQQPRLLLLDEPTQNLDIGRQIELIDLLHFLHSEGITIFASIHDLQLVNGNFSSALLLSPDMPLMSGTPEEILRPSLLEKAFNCPPQRHPLLLERTQRSEKRAG
;
A
#
# COMPACT_ATOMS: atom_id res chain seq x y z
N MET A 1 9.83 -14.76 -14.29
CA MET A 1 8.83 -15.10 -13.26
C MET A 1 7.53 -14.40 -13.66
N ASN A 2 6.38 -15.04 -13.46
CA ASN A 2 5.11 -14.38 -13.75
C ASN A 2 4.80 -13.37 -12.63
N PRO A 3 4.30 -12.17 -12.97
CA PRO A 3 3.92 -11.18 -11.97
C PRO A 3 2.75 -11.67 -11.10
N LEU A 4 2.71 -11.25 -9.84
CA LEU A 4 1.59 -11.52 -8.94
C LEU A 4 0.35 -10.74 -9.36
N LEU A 5 0.54 -9.47 -9.71
CA LEU A 5 -0.52 -8.57 -10.17
C LEU A 5 -0.03 -7.79 -11.39
N SER A 6 -0.85 -7.68 -12.44
CA SER A 6 -0.58 -6.89 -13.63
C SER A 6 -1.74 -5.96 -13.96
N PHE A 7 -1.42 -4.75 -14.33
CA PHE A 7 -2.34 -3.80 -14.96
C PHE A 7 -2.05 -3.76 -16.45
N CYS A 8 -3.06 -4.01 -17.28
CA CYS A 8 -2.96 -4.03 -18.75
C CYS A 8 -3.87 -2.94 -19.33
N ASN A 9 -3.30 -1.78 -19.68
CA ASN A 9 -3.99 -0.63 -20.25
C ASN A 9 -5.25 -0.21 -19.46
N VAL A 10 -5.16 -0.22 -18.13
CA VAL A 10 -6.29 0.03 -17.23
C VAL A 10 -6.64 1.51 -17.23
N SER A 11 -7.92 1.82 -17.49
CA SER A 11 -8.46 3.17 -17.33
C SER A 11 -9.67 3.13 -16.40
N PHE A 12 -9.79 4.17 -15.59
CA PHE A 12 -10.87 4.34 -14.63
C PHE A 12 -11.16 5.81 -14.36
N GLY A 13 -12.42 6.12 -14.08
CA GLY A 13 -12.87 7.45 -13.66
C GLY A 13 -14.13 7.37 -12.81
N TYR A 14 -14.38 8.40 -12.04
CA TYR A 14 -15.62 8.60 -11.32
C TYR A 14 -16.51 9.53 -12.18
N GLU A 15 -17.76 9.11 -12.42
CA GLU A 15 -18.68 9.84 -13.27
C GLU A 15 -18.00 10.23 -14.61
N ASP A 16 -17.87 11.52 -14.92
CA ASP A 16 -17.25 12.03 -16.15
C ASP A 16 -15.76 12.39 -15.98
N ARG A 17 -15.17 12.18 -14.78
CA ARG A 17 -13.77 12.52 -14.50
C ARG A 17 -12.87 11.30 -14.62
N ASP A 18 -11.97 11.29 -15.61
CA ASP A 18 -10.90 10.30 -15.71
C ASP A 18 -9.88 10.51 -14.59
N VAL A 19 -9.53 9.41 -13.91
CA VAL A 19 -8.54 9.40 -12.80
C VAL A 19 -7.32 8.57 -13.18
N ILE A 20 -7.53 7.39 -13.75
CA ILE A 20 -6.48 6.51 -14.24
C ILE A 20 -6.61 6.40 -15.75
N ARG A 21 -5.50 6.60 -16.49
CA ARG A 21 -5.48 6.57 -17.95
C ARG A 21 -4.45 5.56 -18.44
N SER A 22 -4.93 4.48 -19.06
CA SER A 22 -4.10 3.44 -19.71
C SER A 22 -2.92 2.96 -18.87
N ALA A 23 -3.13 2.80 -17.56
CA ALA A 23 -2.08 2.33 -16.65
C ALA A 23 -1.66 0.89 -16.98
N SER A 24 -0.36 0.69 -17.16
CA SER A 24 0.23 -0.63 -17.39
C SER A 24 1.49 -0.80 -16.55
N PHE A 25 1.52 -1.83 -15.71
CA PHE A 25 2.66 -2.19 -14.87
C PHE A 25 2.48 -3.58 -14.28
N ASP A 26 3.57 -4.14 -13.76
CA ASP A 26 3.61 -5.43 -13.10
C ASP A 26 4.12 -5.31 -11.67
N LEU A 27 3.49 -6.00 -10.73
CA LEU A 27 4.00 -6.26 -9.39
C LEU A 27 4.50 -7.71 -9.31
N GLN A 28 5.79 -7.87 -9.07
CA GLN A 28 6.37 -9.20 -8.90
C GLN A 28 6.04 -9.76 -7.52
N ALA A 29 5.85 -11.08 -7.44
CA ALA A 29 5.71 -11.74 -6.14
C ALA A 29 6.96 -11.50 -5.29
N GLY A 30 6.78 -11.18 -4.01
CA GLY A 30 7.87 -10.85 -3.10
C GLY A 30 8.57 -9.51 -3.39
N SER A 31 7.95 -8.58 -4.12
CA SER A 31 8.46 -7.21 -4.27
C SER A 31 7.95 -6.29 -3.17
N CYS A 32 8.74 -5.25 -2.85
CA CYS A 32 8.32 -4.13 -2.02
C CYS A 32 8.33 -2.88 -2.92
N THR A 33 7.14 -2.43 -3.34
CA THR A 33 6.96 -1.39 -4.36
C THR A 33 6.31 -0.15 -3.77
N ALA A 34 6.89 1.03 -4.00
CA ALA A 34 6.31 2.31 -3.64
C ALA A 34 5.45 2.87 -4.78
N LEU A 35 4.28 3.40 -4.46
CA LEU A 35 3.44 4.20 -5.36
C LEU A 35 3.55 5.67 -4.94
N ILE A 36 4.14 6.48 -5.80
CA ILE A 36 4.31 7.92 -5.54
C ILE A 36 3.55 8.76 -6.56
N GLY A 37 3.29 10.00 -6.20
CA GLY A 37 2.61 10.95 -7.07
C GLY A 37 1.94 12.07 -6.26
N PRO A 38 1.54 13.17 -6.92
CA PRO A 38 0.89 14.29 -6.26
C PRO A 38 -0.44 13.91 -5.62
N ASN A 39 -0.93 14.77 -4.73
CA ASN A 39 -2.27 14.60 -4.16
C ASN A 39 -3.32 14.70 -5.28
N GLY A 40 -4.30 13.80 -5.24
CA GLY A 40 -5.32 13.71 -6.29
C GLY A 40 -4.90 12.99 -7.56
N ALA A 41 -3.67 12.46 -7.66
CA ALA A 41 -3.21 11.69 -8.83
C ALA A 41 -3.95 10.35 -9.02
N GLY A 42 -4.69 9.87 -8.01
CA GLY A 42 -5.42 8.61 -8.10
C GLY A 42 -4.74 7.42 -7.41
N LYS A 43 -3.79 7.65 -6.50
CA LYS A 43 -3.08 6.57 -5.77
C LYS A 43 -4.05 5.62 -5.05
N THR A 44 -4.96 6.15 -4.23
CA THR A 44 -6.02 5.37 -3.57
C THR A 44 -6.91 4.63 -4.57
N THR A 45 -7.24 5.27 -5.71
CA THR A 45 -8.04 4.65 -6.78
C THR A 45 -7.30 3.46 -7.40
N LEU A 46 -6.01 3.61 -7.67
CA LEU A 46 -5.17 2.53 -8.20
C LEU A 46 -5.09 1.35 -7.23
N LEU A 47 -4.90 1.62 -5.93
CA LEU A 47 -4.91 0.58 -4.88
C LEU A 47 -6.28 -0.12 -4.78
N ARG A 48 -7.39 0.61 -4.89
CA ARG A 48 -8.74 0.02 -4.90
C ARG A 48 -9.01 -0.83 -6.14
N LEU A 49 -8.49 -0.45 -7.30
CA LEU A 49 -8.52 -1.29 -8.51
C LEU A 49 -7.69 -2.57 -8.31
N ALA A 50 -6.50 -2.45 -7.72
CA ALA A 50 -5.63 -3.58 -7.39
C ALA A 50 -6.28 -4.55 -6.38
N ALA A 51 -7.10 -4.04 -5.46
CA ALA A 51 -7.85 -4.82 -4.48
C ALA A 51 -9.17 -5.42 -5.04
N GLY A 52 -9.54 -5.10 -6.29
CA GLY A 52 -10.83 -5.52 -6.86
C GLY A 52 -12.06 -4.84 -6.27
N ILE A 53 -11.86 -3.76 -5.50
CA ILE A 53 -12.96 -2.95 -4.91
C ILE A 53 -13.61 -2.10 -6.02
N LEU A 54 -12.82 -1.66 -6.99
CA LEU A 54 -13.30 -0.94 -8.17
C LEU A 54 -13.08 -1.78 -9.42
N GLN A 55 -13.99 -1.67 -10.38
CA GLN A 55 -13.86 -2.29 -11.69
C GLN A 55 -13.39 -1.24 -12.71
N CYS A 56 -12.36 -1.54 -13.50
CA CYS A 56 -11.88 -0.64 -14.54
C CYS A 56 -12.92 -0.44 -15.65
N ARG A 57 -12.90 0.76 -16.29
CA ARG A 57 -13.73 1.07 -17.46
C ARG A 57 -13.20 0.41 -18.73
N SER A 58 -11.88 0.30 -18.84
CA SER A 58 -11.20 -0.39 -19.94
C SER A 58 -9.89 -0.99 -19.46
N GLY A 59 -9.34 -1.92 -20.23
CA GLY A 59 -8.17 -2.70 -19.84
C GLY A 59 -8.54 -3.87 -18.93
N ASN A 60 -7.54 -4.44 -18.27
CA ASN A 60 -7.73 -5.57 -17.36
C ASN A 60 -6.73 -5.55 -16.22
N VAL A 61 -7.17 -5.95 -15.03
CA VAL A 61 -6.30 -6.25 -13.89
C VAL A 61 -6.18 -7.76 -13.80
N ILE A 62 -4.96 -8.28 -13.82
CA ILE A 62 -4.65 -9.71 -13.80
C ILE A 62 -4.03 -10.04 -12.44
N LEU A 63 -4.57 -11.04 -11.75
CA LEU A 63 -4.06 -11.58 -10.50
C LEU A 63 -3.74 -13.06 -10.70
N ASN A 64 -2.52 -13.49 -10.40
CA ASN A 64 -2.07 -14.88 -10.61
C ASN A 64 -2.38 -15.42 -12.03
N ASN A 65 -2.09 -14.63 -13.07
CA ASN A 65 -2.32 -14.94 -14.50
C ASN A 65 -3.80 -15.03 -14.94
N GLU A 66 -4.75 -14.68 -14.09
CA GLU A 66 -6.17 -14.62 -14.43
C GLU A 66 -6.73 -13.23 -14.22
N SER A 67 -7.76 -12.86 -15.01
CA SER A 67 -8.46 -11.58 -14.78
C SER A 67 -9.02 -11.55 -13.35
N LEU A 68 -8.68 -10.49 -12.62
CA LEU A 68 -9.13 -10.29 -11.24
C LEU A 68 -10.66 -10.34 -11.11
N TYR A 69 -11.37 -9.92 -12.14
CA TYR A 69 -12.84 -9.90 -12.18
C TYR A 69 -13.49 -11.29 -12.40
N LYS A 70 -12.71 -12.34 -12.65
CA LYS A 70 -13.19 -13.71 -12.67
C LYS A 70 -13.26 -14.38 -11.30
N PHE A 71 -12.54 -13.80 -10.32
CA PHE A 71 -12.56 -14.30 -8.96
C PHE A 71 -13.80 -13.80 -8.21
N ALA A 72 -14.32 -14.61 -7.30
CA ALA A 72 -15.28 -14.11 -6.32
C ALA A 72 -14.60 -13.09 -5.40
N ILE A 73 -15.34 -12.08 -4.94
CA ILE A 73 -14.81 -11.02 -4.05
C ILE A 73 -14.08 -11.61 -2.83
N ARG A 74 -14.61 -12.70 -2.26
CA ARG A 74 -14.00 -13.40 -1.12
C ARG A 74 -12.64 -14.01 -1.46
N ASP A 75 -12.48 -14.54 -2.68
CA ASP A 75 -11.21 -15.16 -3.09
C ASP A 75 -10.15 -14.10 -3.37
N VAL A 76 -10.53 -12.96 -3.93
CA VAL A 76 -9.63 -11.79 -4.01
C VAL A 76 -9.20 -11.35 -2.62
N ALA A 77 -10.15 -11.18 -1.68
CA ALA A 77 -9.88 -10.73 -0.31
C ALA A 77 -9.02 -11.71 0.51
N ARG A 78 -8.90 -12.99 0.10
CA ARG A 78 -7.94 -13.95 0.68
C ARG A 78 -6.52 -13.80 0.14
N MET A 79 -6.37 -13.18 -1.04
CA MET A 79 -5.08 -13.01 -1.71
C MET A 79 -4.53 -11.60 -1.57
N VAL A 80 -5.41 -10.60 -1.51
CA VAL A 80 -5.08 -9.18 -1.52
C VAL A 80 -5.76 -8.49 -0.35
N ALA A 81 -4.99 -7.90 0.55
CA ALA A 81 -5.52 -7.07 1.62
C ALA A 81 -5.20 -5.59 1.36
N LEU A 82 -6.18 -4.73 1.56
CA LEU A 82 -6.01 -3.27 1.50
C LEU A 82 -6.11 -2.67 2.90
N VAL A 83 -5.02 -2.06 3.34
CA VAL A 83 -4.96 -1.23 4.55
C VAL A 83 -5.28 0.21 4.14
N PRO A 84 -6.45 0.74 4.52
CA PRO A 84 -6.84 2.10 4.13
C PRO A 84 -6.10 3.16 4.94
N GLN A 85 -6.00 4.35 4.38
CA GLN A 85 -5.45 5.53 5.06
C GLN A 85 -6.19 5.82 6.38
N GLN A 86 -7.52 5.78 6.36
CA GLN A 86 -8.38 5.98 7.53
C GLN A 86 -9.24 4.73 7.75
N LEU A 87 -9.40 4.36 9.01
CA LEU A 87 -10.29 3.31 9.46
C LEU A 87 -11.11 3.86 10.61
N ASP A 88 -12.37 4.19 10.33
CA ASP A 88 -13.30 4.70 11.31
C ASP A 88 -14.07 3.53 11.94
N ILE A 89 -13.89 3.35 13.24
CA ILE A 89 -14.58 2.33 14.01
C ILE A 89 -15.51 3.05 14.98
N PRO A 90 -16.83 3.05 14.72
CA PRO A 90 -17.78 3.84 15.50
C PRO A 90 -18.06 3.29 16.90
N PHE A 91 -17.59 2.07 17.21
CA PHE A 91 -17.82 1.39 18.48
C PHE A 91 -16.51 1.20 19.26
N GLN A 92 -16.65 0.87 20.56
CA GLN A 92 -15.52 0.57 21.43
C GLN A 92 -15.03 -0.89 21.24
N PHE A 93 -14.61 -1.23 20.03
CA PHE A 93 -13.99 -2.53 19.79
C PHE A 93 -12.59 -2.59 20.37
N THR A 94 -12.24 -3.73 20.94
CA THR A 94 -10.86 -4.06 21.30
C THR A 94 -10.01 -4.26 20.04
N VAL A 95 -8.70 -4.12 20.17
CA VAL A 95 -7.76 -4.40 19.08
C VAL A 95 -7.98 -5.80 18.50
N ARG A 96 -8.18 -6.81 19.36
CA ARG A 96 -8.46 -8.18 18.91
C ARG A 96 -9.72 -8.26 18.04
N GLU A 97 -10.81 -7.67 18.47
CA GLU A 97 -12.07 -7.66 17.73
C GLU A 97 -11.93 -6.94 16.38
N VAL A 98 -11.12 -5.89 16.31
CA VAL A 98 -10.80 -5.22 15.04
C VAL A 98 -10.02 -6.16 14.12
N VAL A 99 -8.98 -6.83 14.60
CA VAL A 99 -8.14 -7.73 13.80
C VAL A 99 -8.94 -8.98 13.35
N GLU A 100 -9.87 -9.47 14.17
CA GLU A 100 -10.78 -10.56 13.82
C GLU A 100 -11.64 -10.26 12.58
N GLN A 101 -11.96 -9.00 12.29
CA GLN A 101 -12.67 -8.62 11.07
C GLN A 101 -11.90 -9.02 9.79
N GLY A 102 -10.57 -9.13 9.87
CA GLY A 102 -9.76 -9.63 8.77
C GLY A 102 -10.06 -11.07 8.37
N ARG A 103 -10.73 -11.84 9.22
CA ARG A 103 -11.17 -13.21 8.91
C ARG A 103 -12.49 -13.29 8.17
N THR A 104 -13.20 -12.17 7.96
CA THR A 104 -14.50 -12.13 7.24
C THR A 104 -14.50 -12.91 5.92
N PRO A 105 -13.45 -12.90 5.07
CA PRO A 105 -13.45 -13.68 3.84
C PRO A 105 -13.47 -15.21 4.03
N TYR A 106 -13.16 -15.69 5.23
CA TYR A 106 -13.10 -17.11 5.57
C TYR A 106 -14.35 -17.60 6.30
N LEU A 107 -15.10 -16.69 6.92
CA LEU A 107 -16.28 -17.04 7.70
C LEU A 107 -17.43 -17.52 6.79
N GLY A 108 -18.04 -18.65 7.13
CA GLY A 108 -19.27 -19.13 6.52
C GLY A 108 -20.50 -18.41 7.08
N PHE A 109 -21.61 -18.43 6.33
CA PHE A 109 -22.86 -17.72 6.70
C PHE A 109 -23.45 -18.17 8.05
N LEU A 110 -23.19 -19.42 8.48
CA LEU A 110 -23.73 -19.99 9.74
C LEU A 110 -22.65 -20.57 10.67
N ARG A 111 -21.38 -20.37 10.35
CA ARG A 111 -20.26 -20.90 11.15
C ARG A 111 -19.54 -19.76 11.83
N GLY A 112 -19.40 -19.85 13.15
CA GLY A 112 -18.51 -18.98 13.90
C GLY A 112 -17.02 -19.22 13.55
N PRO A 113 -16.10 -18.40 14.10
CA PRO A 113 -14.67 -18.50 13.88
C PRO A 113 -14.14 -19.90 14.28
N LEU A 114 -13.38 -20.51 13.38
CA LEU A 114 -12.70 -21.78 13.61
C LEU A 114 -11.40 -21.57 14.41
N ARG A 115 -10.76 -22.68 14.83
CA ARG A 115 -9.44 -22.62 15.48
C ARG A 115 -8.40 -21.97 14.58
N GLU A 116 -8.43 -22.26 13.28
CA GLU A 116 -7.53 -21.69 12.28
C GLU A 116 -7.68 -20.16 12.17
N ASP A 117 -8.90 -19.63 12.29
CA ASP A 117 -9.15 -18.19 12.27
C ASP A 117 -8.52 -17.50 13.48
N ARG A 118 -8.65 -18.11 14.67
CA ARG A 118 -8.02 -17.58 15.89
C ARG A 118 -6.49 -17.58 15.78
N MET A 119 -5.90 -18.67 15.28
CA MET A 119 -4.47 -18.76 15.04
C MET A 119 -3.98 -17.71 14.04
N ALA A 120 -4.75 -17.44 12.97
CA ALA A 120 -4.43 -16.40 12.00
C ALA A 120 -4.48 -14.98 12.62
N VAL A 121 -5.44 -14.74 13.51
CA VAL A 121 -5.52 -13.48 14.28
C VAL A 121 -4.33 -13.35 15.23
N ASP A 122 -4.01 -14.39 16.00
CA ASP A 122 -2.87 -14.38 16.93
C ASP A 122 -1.57 -14.10 16.16
N ARG A 123 -1.35 -14.79 15.04
CA ARG A 123 -0.18 -14.56 14.18
C ARG A 123 -0.13 -13.14 13.60
N ALA A 124 -1.28 -12.57 13.21
CA ALA A 124 -1.35 -11.21 12.70
C ALA A 124 -1.00 -10.17 13.79
N LEU A 125 -1.46 -10.38 15.03
CA LEU A 125 -1.11 -9.52 16.18
C LEU A 125 0.39 -9.57 16.47
N GLU A 126 1.00 -10.76 16.41
CA GLU A 126 2.44 -10.98 16.58
C GLU A 126 3.24 -10.27 15.48
N LEU A 127 2.90 -10.52 14.21
CA LEU A 127 3.60 -9.94 13.05
C LEU A 127 3.57 -8.42 13.04
N ALA A 128 2.48 -7.80 13.49
CA ALA A 128 2.35 -6.36 13.57
C ALA A 128 2.87 -5.76 14.88
N ASP A 129 3.38 -6.60 15.81
CA ASP A 129 3.89 -6.20 17.13
C ASP A 129 2.84 -5.42 17.95
N VAL A 130 1.62 -5.97 18.06
CA VAL A 130 0.50 -5.38 18.81
C VAL A 130 -0.18 -6.36 19.77
N THR A 131 0.43 -7.50 20.06
CA THR A 131 -0.13 -8.55 20.93
C THR A 131 -0.50 -8.01 22.31
N GLU A 132 0.37 -7.18 22.92
CA GLU A 132 0.15 -6.58 24.24
C GLU A 132 -1.02 -5.59 24.27
N LEU A 133 -1.42 -5.09 23.08
CA LEU A 133 -2.52 -4.13 22.94
C LEU A 133 -3.87 -4.80 22.70
N GLN A 134 -3.93 -6.12 22.55
CA GLN A 134 -5.11 -6.85 22.05
C GLN A 134 -6.40 -6.60 22.83
N GLN A 135 -6.30 -6.29 24.15
CA GLN A 135 -7.46 -6.02 25.01
C GLN A 135 -7.80 -4.52 25.13
N ARG A 136 -6.96 -3.63 24.57
CA ARG A 136 -7.21 -2.19 24.61
C ARG A 136 -8.25 -1.81 23.57
N VAL A 137 -8.99 -0.74 23.84
CA VAL A 137 -9.96 -0.17 22.88
C VAL A 137 -9.20 0.52 21.75
N PHE A 138 -9.53 0.19 20.50
CA PHE A 138 -8.85 0.71 19.30
C PHE A 138 -8.83 2.24 19.25
N ASN A 139 -9.94 2.89 19.63
CA ASN A 139 -10.06 4.35 19.59
C ASN A 139 -9.20 5.08 20.64
N GLU A 140 -8.67 4.37 21.64
CA GLU A 140 -7.81 4.91 22.69
C GLU A 140 -6.31 4.80 22.34
N LEU A 141 -5.97 4.16 21.22
CA LEU A 141 -4.60 3.96 20.79
C LEU A 141 -4.00 5.25 20.21
N SER A 142 -2.67 5.38 20.32
CA SER A 142 -1.89 6.39 19.59
C SER A 142 -1.98 6.18 18.07
N GLY A 143 -1.61 7.19 17.28
CA GLY A 143 -1.61 7.10 15.82
C GLY A 143 -0.75 5.94 15.29
N GLY A 144 0.45 5.74 15.84
CA GLY A 144 1.34 4.64 15.45
C GLY A 144 0.79 3.27 15.82
N GLU A 145 0.25 3.11 17.04
CA GLU A 145 -0.40 1.86 17.47
C GLU A 145 -1.61 1.54 16.57
N ARG A 146 -2.46 2.53 16.28
CA ARG A 146 -3.59 2.35 15.35
C ARG A 146 -3.13 1.90 13.96
N GLN A 147 -2.02 2.46 13.46
CA GLN A 147 -1.49 2.07 12.16
C GLN A 147 -1.02 0.61 12.14
N ARG A 148 -0.31 0.15 13.18
CA ARG A 148 0.08 -1.26 13.35
C ARG A 148 -1.13 -2.18 13.44
N VAL A 149 -2.20 -1.80 14.17
CA VAL A 149 -3.45 -2.57 14.25
C VAL A 149 -4.16 -2.65 12.89
N LYS A 150 -4.18 -1.58 12.09
CA LYS A 150 -4.71 -1.64 10.71
C LYS A 150 -3.92 -2.63 9.83
N ILE A 151 -2.60 -2.68 10.01
CA ILE A 151 -1.77 -3.67 9.32
C ILE A 151 -2.09 -5.08 9.82
N ALA A 152 -2.23 -5.29 11.14
CA ALA A 152 -2.65 -6.57 11.70
C ALA A 152 -3.99 -7.05 11.14
N LEU A 153 -4.97 -6.15 11.01
CA LEU A 153 -6.26 -6.44 10.36
C LEU A 153 -6.07 -6.96 8.92
N GLY A 154 -5.20 -6.33 8.13
CA GLY A 154 -4.86 -6.79 6.79
C GLY A 154 -4.14 -8.14 6.80
N LEU A 155 -3.20 -8.35 7.72
CA LEU A 155 -2.43 -9.58 7.87
C LEU A 155 -3.29 -10.78 8.30
N ALA A 156 -4.36 -10.54 9.08
CA ALA A 156 -5.31 -11.57 9.46
C ALA A 156 -6.03 -12.21 8.25
N GLN A 157 -6.08 -11.53 7.10
CA GLN A 157 -6.54 -12.12 5.83
C GLN A 157 -5.54 -13.12 5.25
N GLN A 158 -4.32 -13.22 5.78
CA GLN A 158 -3.22 -14.04 5.25
C GLN A 158 -2.94 -13.74 3.77
N PRO A 159 -2.77 -12.47 3.38
CA PRO A 159 -2.69 -12.06 2.00
C PRO A 159 -1.32 -12.42 1.39
N ARG A 160 -1.29 -12.61 0.06
CA ARG A 160 -0.05 -12.65 -0.73
C ARG A 160 0.42 -11.25 -1.13
N LEU A 161 -0.52 -10.29 -1.22
CA LEU A 161 -0.28 -8.89 -1.56
C LEU A 161 -0.93 -7.98 -0.50
N LEU A 162 -0.12 -7.20 0.17
CA LEU A 162 -0.53 -6.18 1.12
C LEU A 162 -0.46 -4.81 0.44
N LEU A 163 -1.60 -4.20 0.25
CA LEU A 163 -1.75 -2.85 -0.27
C LEU A 163 -1.89 -1.87 0.91
N LEU A 164 -1.11 -0.80 0.91
CA LEU A 164 -1.15 0.20 1.97
C LEU A 164 -1.38 1.60 1.38
N ASP A 165 -2.43 2.26 1.83
CA ASP A 165 -2.76 3.60 1.39
C ASP A 165 -2.25 4.64 2.40
N GLU A 166 -1.17 5.36 2.04
CA GLU A 166 -0.48 6.39 2.84
C GLU A 166 -0.19 5.95 4.29
N PRO A 167 0.48 4.80 4.51
CA PRO A 167 0.62 4.22 5.85
C PRO A 167 1.46 5.07 6.82
N THR A 168 2.32 5.95 6.31
CA THR A 168 3.21 6.83 7.12
C THR A 168 2.60 8.19 7.42
N GLN A 169 1.39 8.49 6.91
CA GLN A 169 0.76 9.78 7.09
C GLN A 169 0.41 10.06 8.56
N ASN A 170 0.62 11.30 9.00
CA ASN A 170 0.37 11.77 10.37
C ASN A 170 1.19 11.04 11.47
N LEU A 171 2.25 10.35 11.09
CA LEU A 171 3.22 9.78 12.02
C LEU A 171 4.42 10.71 12.17
N ASP A 172 4.98 10.81 13.38
CA ASP A 172 6.29 11.42 13.58
C ASP A 172 7.40 10.56 12.96
N ILE A 173 8.59 11.16 12.81
CA ILE A 173 9.73 10.52 12.13
C ILE A 173 10.09 9.16 12.78
N GLY A 174 10.08 9.08 14.11
CA GLY A 174 10.40 7.83 14.81
C GLY A 174 9.40 6.72 14.46
N ARG A 175 8.11 7.04 14.46
CA ARG A 175 7.04 6.10 14.09
C ARG A 175 7.04 5.75 12.60
N GLN A 176 7.47 6.66 11.73
CA GLN A 176 7.67 6.36 10.31
C GLN A 176 8.77 5.32 10.11
N ILE A 177 9.90 5.46 10.81
CA ILE A 177 11.02 4.50 10.76
C ILE A 177 10.55 3.13 11.26
N GLU A 178 9.93 3.06 12.44
CA GLU A 178 9.38 1.82 12.99
C GLU A 178 8.40 1.12 12.01
N LEU A 179 7.61 1.91 11.31
CA LEU A 179 6.67 1.36 10.32
C LEU A 179 7.39 0.81 9.09
N ILE A 180 8.39 1.50 8.58
CA ILE A 180 9.22 1.02 7.47
C ILE A 180 9.94 -0.28 7.85
N ASP A 181 10.49 -0.36 9.06
CA ASP A 181 11.12 -1.58 9.58
C ASP A 181 10.11 -2.75 9.64
N LEU A 182 8.87 -2.47 10.08
CA LEU A 182 7.79 -3.45 10.04
C LEU A 182 7.50 -3.92 8.60
N LEU A 183 7.43 -3.01 7.63
CA LEU A 183 7.20 -3.39 6.23
C LEU A 183 8.35 -4.25 5.68
N HIS A 184 9.61 -3.94 6.02
CA HIS A 184 10.77 -4.76 5.66
C HIS A 184 10.69 -6.16 6.29
N PHE A 185 10.31 -6.24 7.56
CA PHE A 185 10.09 -7.53 8.24
C PHE A 185 9.00 -8.34 7.52
N LEU A 186 7.84 -7.76 7.23
CA LEU A 186 6.75 -8.42 6.52
C LEU A 186 7.15 -8.87 5.11
N HIS A 187 7.95 -8.06 4.42
CA HIS A 187 8.52 -8.41 3.13
C HIS A 187 9.47 -9.63 3.24
N SER A 188 10.30 -9.70 4.28
CA SER A 188 11.18 -10.85 4.55
C SER A 188 10.41 -12.13 4.90
N GLU A 189 9.18 -12.01 5.45
CA GLU A 189 8.24 -13.12 5.65
C GLU A 189 7.55 -13.56 4.33
N GLY A 190 7.91 -12.98 3.18
CA GLY A 190 7.41 -13.35 1.85
C GLY A 190 6.14 -12.63 1.40
N ILE A 191 5.70 -11.61 2.13
CA ILE A 191 4.53 -10.81 1.74
C ILE A 191 4.96 -9.79 0.68
N THR A 192 4.24 -9.76 -0.44
CA THR A 192 4.39 -8.70 -1.45
C THR A 192 3.78 -7.41 -0.92
N ILE A 193 4.51 -6.29 -1.01
CA ILE A 193 4.06 -5.00 -0.49
C ILE A 193 3.91 -4.00 -1.62
N PHE A 194 2.77 -3.30 -1.65
CA PHE A 194 2.55 -2.17 -2.54
C PHE A 194 1.95 -1.02 -1.73
N ALA A 195 2.76 0.01 -1.47
CA ALA A 195 2.40 1.10 -0.57
C ALA A 195 2.40 2.45 -1.28
N SER A 196 1.32 3.24 -1.14
CA SER A 196 1.38 4.65 -1.52
C SER A 196 2.18 5.43 -0.47
N ILE A 197 3.19 6.17 -0.93
CA ILE A 197 4.11 6.92 -0.07
C ILE A 197 4.08 8.39 -0.47
N HIS A 198 3.89 9.25 0.51
CA HIS A 198 3.87 10.70 0.30
C HIS A 198 5.27 11.32 0.49
N ASP A 199 6.02 10.86 1.50
CA ASP A 199 7.37 11.33 1.76
C ASP A 199 8.37 10.59 0.87
N LEU A 200 8.90 11.31 -0.13
CA LEU A 200 9.83 10.77 -1.11
C LEU A 200 11.18 10.33 -0.49
N GLN A 201 11.53 10.86 0.69
CA GLN A 201 12.75 10.47 1.40
C GLN A 201 12.68 9.03 1.91
N LEU A 202 11.47 8.56 2.23
CA LEU A 202 11.24 7.19 2.68
C LEU A 202 11.30 6.16 1.53
N VAL A 203 11.28 6.60 0.27
CA VAL A 203 11.25 5.65 -0.87
C VAL A 203 12.64 5.11 -1.17
N ASN A 204 13.66 5.98 -1.17
CA ASN A 204 15.02 5.59 -1.52
C ASN A 204 15.65 4.72 -0.42
N GLY A 205 16.14 3.54 -0.80
CA GLY A 205 16.76 2.58 0.13
C GLY A 205 15.78 1.68 0.88
N ASN A 206 14.46 1.98 0.85
CA ASN A 206 13.44 1.20 1.56
C ASN A 206 12.53 0.38 0.64
N PHE A 207 12.48 0.69 -0.65
CA PHE A 207 11.67 -0.03 -1.62
C PHE A 207 12.53 -0.57 -2.76
N SER A 208 12.20 -1.75 -3.26
CA SER A 208 12.91 -2.39 -4.38
C SER A 208 12.53 -1.81 -5.74
N SER A 209 11.35 -1.21 -5.84
CA SER A 209 10.83 -0.58 -7.05
C SER A 209 9.88 0.56 -6.70
N ALA A 210 9.63 1.44 -7.65
CA ALA A 210 8.71 2.56 -7.50
C ALA A 210 7.86 2.76 -8.76
N LEU A 211 6.62 3.18 -8.55
CA LEU A 211 5.68 3.64 -9.57
C LEU A 211 5.39 5.12 -9.35
N LEU A 212 5.45 5.91 -10.43
CA LEU A 212 5.07 7.31 -10.41
C LEU A 212 3.76 7.49 -11.17
N LEU A 213 2.74 7.89 -10.45
CA LEU A 213 1.42 8.20 -10.97
C LEU A 213 1.22 9.72 -11.00
N SER A 214 0.92 10.27 -12.16
CA SER A 214 0.60 11.69 -12.34
C SER A 214 -0.55 11.86 -13.34
N PRO A 215 -1.44 12.85 -13.16
CA PRO A 215 -2.53 13.12 -14.10
C PRO A 215 -2.06 13.50 -15.51
N ASP A 216 -0.89 14.15 -15.59
CA ASP A 216 -0.38 14.79 -16.82
C ASP A 216 0.67 13.94 -17.54
N MET A 217 0.97 12.75 -17.02
CA MET A 217 2.00 11.84 -17.55
C MET A 217 1.52 10.40 -17.57
N PRO A 218 2.01 9.56 -18.50
CA PRO A 218 1.86 8.11 -18.39
C PRO A 218 2.42 7.61 -17.04
N LEU A 219 1.81 6.56 -16.49
CA LEU A 219 2.37 5.89 -15.32
C LEU A 219 3.78 5.37 -15.67
N MET A 220 4.73 5.65 -14.80
CA MET A 220 6.11 5.21 -14.96
C MET A 220 6.50 4.24 -13.87
N SER A 221 7.30 3.24 -14.21
CA SER A 221 7.84 2.23 -13.29
C SER A 221 9.35 2.14 -13.43
N GLY A 222 10.05 1.87 -12.34
CA GLY A 222 11.51 1.72 -12.33
C GLY A 222 12.07 1.53 -10.93
N THR A 223 13.40 1.62 -10.81
CA THR A 223 14.03 1.68 -9.49
C THR A 223 13.72 3.01 -8.80
N PRO A 224 13.80 3.08 -7.47
CA PRO A 224 13.64 4.35 -6.76
C PRO A 224 14.53 5.48 -7.32
N GLU A 225 15.78 5.18 -7.65
CA GLU A 225 16.74 6.15 -8.19
C GLU A 225 16.31 6.69 -9.55
N GLU A 226 15.71 5.86 -10.40
CA GLU A 226 15.19 6.26 -11.71
C GLU A 226 13.96 7.16 -11.56
N ILE A 227 13.04 6.77 -10.69
CA ILE A 227 11.76 7.44 -10.50
C ILE A 227 11.92 8.75 -9.71
N LEU A 228 12.86 8.80 -8.76
CA LEU A 228 13.12 10.01 -7.96
C LEU A 228 14.05 11.01 -8.65
N ARG A 229 14.31 10.89 -9.96
CA ARG A 229 15.07 11.89 -10.71
C ARG A 229 14.38 13.26 -10.66
N PRO A 230 15.13 14.33 -10.35
CA PRO A 230 14.57 15.67 -10.23
C PRO A 230 13.71 16.10 -11.42
N SER A 231 14.21 15.91 -12.65
CA SER A 231 13.50 16.28 -13.87
C SER A 231 12.17 15.56 -14.07
N LEU A 232 12.03 14.34 -13.53
CA LEU A 232 10.81 13.56 -13.58
C LEU A 232 9.81 14.05 -12.52
N LEU A 233 10.30 14.29 -11.30
CA LEU A 233 9.49 14.80 -10.19
C LEU A 233 8.97 16.21 -10.46
N GLU A 234 9.79 17.09 -11.05
CA GLU A 234 9.36 18.44 -11.46
C GLU A 234 8.14 18.39 -12.38
N LYS A 235 8.19 17.52 -13.38
CA LYS A 235 7.08 17.32 -14.31
C LYS A 235 5.85 16.73 -13.63
N ALA A 236 6.05 15.68 -12.81
CA ALA A 236 4.95 14.95 -12.17
C ALA A 236 4.22 15.79 -11.12
N PHE A 237 4.95 16.63 -10.38
CA PHE A 237 4.42 17.45 -9.28
C PHE A 237 4.16 18.91 -9.70
N ASN A 238 4.37 19.28 -10.97
CA ASN A 238 4.23 20.65 -11.47
C ASN A 238 5.03 21.67 -10.61
N CYS A 239 6.22 21.26 -10.14
CA CYS A 239 7.07 22.09 -9.30
C CYS A 239 8.19 22.74 -10.14
N PRO A 240 8.43 24.05 -10.01
CA PRO A 240 9.59 24.69 -10.65
C PRO A 240 10.90 24.12 -10.05
N PRO A 241 11.96 23.96 -10.88
CA PRO A 241 13.23 23.28 -10.53
C PRO A 241 13.89 23.78 -9.23
N GLN A 242 13.72 25.04 -8.91
CA GLN A 242 14.39 25.72 -7.79
C GLN A 242 13.75 25.48 -6.40
N ARG A 243 12.67 24.71 -6.28
CA ARG A 243 11.91 24.54 -5.03
C ARG A 243 11.77 23.11 -4.55
N HIS A 244 12.38 22.13 -5.21
CA HIS A 244 12.24 20.75 -4.80
C HIS A 244 13.28 20.38 -3.71
N PRO A 245 12.87 19.93 -2.50
CA PRO A 245 13.78 19.64 -1.38
C PRO A 245 14.89 18.64 -1.73
N LEU A 246 14.58 17.61 -2.54
CA LEU A 246 15.55 16.61 -3.00
C LEU A 246 16.57 17.17 -4.01
N LEU A 247 16.30 18.33 -4.63
CA LEU A 247 17.21 19.00 -5.55
C LEU A 247 18.29 19.79 -4.80
N LEU A 248 17.94 20.41 -3.70
CA LEU A 248 18.85 21.22 -2.90
C LEU A 248 19.98 20.37 -2.28
N GLU A 249 19.69 19.13 -1.86
CA GLU A 249 20.71 18.24 -1.27
C GLU A 249 21.71 17.70 -2.31
N ARG A 250 21.30 17.49 -3.56
CA ARG A 250 22.20 16.99 -4.63
C ARG A 250 23.10 18.08 -5.18
N THR A 251 22.63 19.31 -5.28
CA THR A 251 23.47 20.45 -5.72
C THR A 251 24.59 20.68 -4.70
N GLN A 252 24.30 20.58 -3.40
CA GLN A 252 25.33 20.72 -2.35
C GLN A 252 26.34 19.55 -2.30
N ARG A 253 25.94 18.33 -2.72
CA ARG A 253 26.86 17.18 -2.78
C ARG A 253 27.73 17.18 -4.04
N SER A 254 27.24 17.71 -5.17
CA SER A 254 28.05 17.84 -6.39
C SER A 254 29.08 18.96 -6.27
N GLU A 255 28.76 20.07 -5.60
CA GLU A 255 29.71 21.15 -5.33
C GLU A 255 30.82 20.74 -4.33
N LYS A 256 30.53 19.86 -3.35
CA LYS A 256 31.53 19.30 -2.43
C LYS A 256 32.45 18.22 -3.04
N ARG A 257 32.14 17.70 -4.23
CA ARG A 257 33.00 16.74 -4.94
C ARG A 257 33.81 17.38 -6.06
N ALA A 258 33.55 18.64 -6.39
CA ALA A 258 34.26 19.40 -7.43
C ALA A 258 35.22 20.45 -6.84
N GLY A 259 35.36 20.55 -5.55
CA GLY A 259 36.37 21.32 -4.80
C GLY A 259 37.23 20.36 -3.97
#